data_32c5699485c01b328dbadd7233f1e6dd
#
_entry.id   32c5699485c01b328dbadd7233f1e6dd
#
_cell.length_a   1.000
_cell.length_b   1.000
_cell.length_c   1.000
_cell.angle_alpha   90.00
_cell.angle_beta   90.00
_cell.angle_gamma   90.00
#
_symmetry.space_group_name_H-M   'P 1'
#
loop_
_entity.id
_entity.type
_entity.pdbx_description
1 polymer ?
#
loop_
_entity_poly.entity_id
_entity_poly.type
_entity_poly.pdbx_seq_one_letter_code
_entity_poly.pdbx_strand_id
1 'polypeptide(L)'
;MDAKRVIRVVRRVAKTVDRIARALDIPGIENRVVKRTDFSRCERPVLLLHGFMSGRRTMEVLAARLRRDGYGPFSLDLGGLGQSLNNRGIDDLADLVRTKVERLYGRNPGLGPLTIVAHSKGGLVAAYYVKKLGGWRRTRAVVTLGTPFHGTARAWLGLPIIGVARSILQMIPGSPFLGRLNEGAWPATVRLASLWSRTDPWARHPSAVLDVQGLPHLVNVEVHGDHFDLLTSKRVYRALLAELRAAEEGTPRAHGKLTSLPGGRGGDRAGRKKLTESGAA
;
A
#
# COMPACT_ATOMS: atom_id res chain seq x y z
N MET A 1 -1.65 16.69 -29.32
CA MET A 1 -1.74 17.33 -27.97
C MET A 1 -0.50 18.20 -27.80
N ASP A 2 -0.68 19.48 -27.47
CA ASP A 2 0.40 20.48 -27.47
C ASP A 2 1.45 20.17 -26.38
N ALA A 3 2.70 19.97 -26.78
CA ALA A 3 3.84 19.71 -25.87
C ALA A 3 3.99 20.82 -24.80
N LYS A 4 3.65 22.07 -25.16
CA LYS A 4 3.65 23.21 -24.20
C LYS A 4 2.62 23.04 -23.09
N ARG A 5 1.47 22.40 -23.38
CA ARG A 5 0.42 22.12 -22.39
C ARG A 5 0.87 21.03 -21.40
N VAL A 6 1.58 20.03 -21.90
CA VAL A 6 2.14 18.94 -21.09
C VAL A 6 3.22 19.46 -20.15
N ILE A 7 4.17 20.26 -20.68
CA ILE A 7 5.22 20.89 -19.88
C ILE A 7 4.65 21.79 -18.79
N ARG A 8 3.57 22.50 -19.07
CA ARG A 8 2.87 23.36 -18.11
C ARG A 8 2.26 22.55 -16.97
N VAL A 9 1.63 21.41 -17.29
CA VAL A 9 1.07 20.49 -16.28
C VAL A 9 2.17 19.91 -15.41
N VAL A 10 3.27 19.44 -16.01
CA VAL A 10 4.41 18.89 -15.27
C VAL A 10 5.06 19.93 -14.37
N ARG A 11 5.27 21.16 -14.86
CA ARG A 11 5.77 22.26 -14.02
C ARG A 11 4.81 22.63 -12.88
N ARG A 12 3.51 22.55 -13.11
CA ARG A 12 2.50 22.81 -12.07
C ARG A 12 2.51 21.72 -11.01
N VAL A 13 2.61 20.47 -11.41
CA VAL A 13 2.76 19.32 -10.48
C VAL A 13 4.07 19.42 -9.71
N ALA A 14 5.18 19.68 -10.38
CA ALA A 14 6.48 19.86 -9.72
C ALA A 14 6.47 21.02 -8.73
N LYS A 15 5.87 22.17 -9.09
CA LYS A 15 5.70 23.31 -8.16
C LYS A 15 4.80 22.98 -6.98
N THR A 16 3.76 22.16 -7.16
CA THR A 16 2.86 21.75 -6.08
C THR A 16 3.57 20.78 -5.15
N VAL A 17 4.31 19.81 -5.69
CA VAL A 17 5.16 18.90 -4.91
C VAL A 17 6.23 19.67 -4.14
N ASP A 18 6.89 20.64 -4.77
CA ASP A 18 7.89 21.49 -4.13
C ASP A 18 7.29 22.43 -3.06
N ARG A 19 6.08 22.94 -3.29
CA ARG A 19 5.34 23.72 -2.28
C ARG A 19 4.95 22.86 -1.08
N ILE A 20 4.48 21.63 -1.31
CA ILE A 20 4.18 20.69 -0.23
C ILE A 20 5.47 20.31 0.50
N ALA A 21 6.54 20.04 -0.23
CA ALA A 21 7.84 19.73 0.36
C ALA A 21 8.36 20.89 1.23
N ARG A 22 8.20 22.15 0.77
CA ARG A 22 8.57 23.34 1.54
C ARG A 22 7.61 23.65 2.70
N ALA A 23 6.32 23.40 2.52
CA ALA A 23 5.34 23.53 3.61
C ALA A 23 5.55 22.48 4.71
N LEU A 24 6.25 21.38 4.38
CA LEU A 24 6.65 20.32 5.30
C LEU A 24 8.03 20.57 5.92
N ASP A 25 8.74 21.58 5.47
CA ASP A 25 10.01 22.03 6.05
C ASP A 25 9.76 23.00 7.22
N ILE A 26 8.75 22.68 8.03
CA ILE A 26 8.48 23.40 9.27
C ILE A 26 9.63 23.10 10.22
N PRO A 27 10.35 24.12 10.72
CA PRO A 27 11.42 23.92 11.67
C PRO A 27 10.91 23.16 12.90
N GLY A 28 11.54 22.02 13.22
CA GLY A 28 11.14 21.15 14.34
C GLY A 28 10.38 19.89 13.97
N ILE A 29 9.93 19.71 12.74
CA ILE A 29 9.48 18.39 12.24
C ILE A 29 10.72 17.65 11.75
N GLU A 30 11.43 17.03 12.67
CA GLU A 30 12.50 16.11 12.31
C GLU A 30 11.97 15.02 11.38
N ASN A 31 12.81 14.66 10.43
CA ASN A 31 12.64 13.66 9.36
C ASN A 31 12.38 12.22 9.89
N ARG A 32 11.51 12.10 10.91
CA ARG A 32 11.23 10.87 11.70
C ARG A 32 10.26 9.91 11.06
N VAL A 33 9.68 10.23 9.91
CA VAL A 33 8.67 9.37 9.27
C VAL A 33 9.20 8.01 8.97
N VAL A 34 10.37 7.62 9.30
CA VAL A 34 10.65 6.64 8.42
C VAL A 34 11.42 5.42 8.74
N LYS A 35 12.17 5.43 9.73
CA LYS A 35 12.85 4.25 10.24
C LYS A 35 12.35 3.93 11.63
N ARG A 36 11.11 3.48 11.75
CA ARG A 36 10.76 2.77 12.96
C ARG A 36 11.47 1.41 12.89
N THR A 37 12.50 1.26 13.67
CA THR A 37 13.26 0.00 13.80
C THR A 37 12.75 -0.83 14.95
N ASP A 38 12.11 -0.20 15.92
CA ASP A 38 11.52 -0.85 17.09
C ASP A 38 9.98 -0.82 17.01
N PHE A 39 9.39 -2.00 16.97
CA PHE A 39 7.95 -2.24 16.97
C PHE A 39 7.45 -2.91 18.25
N SER A 40 8.30 -3.11 19.25
CA SER A 40 7.95 -3.83 20.49
C SER A 40 6.77 -3.22 21.26
N ARG A 41 6.60 -1.89 21.12
CA ARG A 41 5.48 -1.12 21.73
C ARG A 41 4.51 -0.57 20.70
N CYS A 42 4.44 -1.18 19.50
CA CYS A 42 3.58 -0.68 18.44
C CYS A 42 2.27 -1.49 18.37
N GLU A 43 1.27 -1.06 19.10
CA GLU A 43 -0.02 -1.74 19.15
C GLU A 43 -0.86 -1.54 17.88
N ARG A 44 -0.72 -0.38 17.22
CA ARG A 44 -1.53 0.05 16.06
C ARG A 44 -0.65 0.42 14.86
N PRO A 45 0.03 -0.56 14.23
CA PRO A 45 0.97 -0.30 13.15
C PRO A 45 0.25 0.14 11.87
N VAL A 46 0.68 1.28 11.30
CA VAL A 46 0.14 1.82 10.05
C VAL A 46 1.25 1.95 9.01
N LEU A 47 1.19 1.13 7.97
CA LEU A 47 2.08 1.24 6.82
C LEU A 47 1.59 2.32 5.87
N LEU A 48 2.44 3.30 5.56
CA LEU A 48 2.15 4.39 4.64
C LEU A 48 2.80 4.14 3.28
N LEU A 49 2.01 4.13 2.21
CA LEU A 49 2.45 3.96 0.83
C LEU A 49 2.12 5.21 0.00
N HIS A 50 3.15 5.87 -0.52
CA HIS A 50 3.01 7.09 -1.32
C HIS A 50 2.70 6.80 -2.80
N GLY A 51 2.22 7.82 -3.52
CA GLY A 51 1.85 7.76 -4.93
C GLY A 51 3.03 7.89 -5.89
N PHE A 52 2.67 8.07 -7.18
CA PHE A 52 3.62 8.32 -8.27
C PHE A 52 4.26 9.70 -8.14
N MET A 53 5.54 9.83 -8.52
CA MET A 53 6.33 11.07 -8.40
C MET A 53 6.32 11.73 -7.02
N SER A 54 6.04 10.95 -5.99
CA SER A 54 6.08 11.39 -4.61
C SER A 54 7.02 10.50 -3.80
N GLY A 55 7.40 10.95 -2.62
CA GLY A 55 8.27 10.23 -1.72
C GLY A 55 7.64 10.10 -0.33
N ARG A 56 8.37 9.52 0.58
CA ARG A 56 7.93 9.32 1.97
C ARG A 56 7.53 10.63 2.66
N ARG A 57 8.21 11.74 2.32
CA ARG A 57 7.91 13.08 2.88
C ARG A 57 6.48 13.55 2.60
N THR A 58 5.88 13.14 1.47
CA THR A 58 4.50 13.53 1.16
C THR A 58 3.47 12.91 2.11
N MET A 59 3.84 11.82 2.79
CA MET A 59 2.99 11.17 3.80
C MET A 59 3.18 11.74 5.22
N GLU A 60 4.08 12.72 5.41
CA GLU A 60 4.46 13.23 6.75
C GLU A 60 3.30 13.87 7.49
N VAL A 61 2.47 14.66 6.79
CA VAL A 61 1.29 15.28 7.41
C VAL A 61 0.34 14.23 7.99
N LEU A 62 0.11 13.15 7.24
CA LEU A 62 -0.70 12.03 7.73
C LEU A 62 -0.01 11.31 8.87
N ALA A 63 1.30 11.06 8.75
CA ALA A 63 2.07 10.38 9.78
C ALA A 63 2.07 11.17 11.11
N ALA A 64 2.26 12.48 11.05
CA ALA A 64 2.23 13.33 12.24
C ALA A 64 0.87 13.29 12.94
N ARG A 65 -0.23 13.34 12.16
CA ARG A 65 -1.60 13.23 12.71
C ARG A 65 -1.86 11.86 13.30
N LEU A 66 -1.47 10.79 12.61
CA LEU A 66 -1.63 9.41 13.09
C LEU A 66 -0.88 9.17 14.39
N ARG A 67 0.37 9.69 14.53
CA ARG A 67 1.12 9.60 15.80
C ARG A 67 0.40 10.29 16.95
N ARG A 68 -0.12 11.49 16.70
CA ARG A 68 -0.90 12.24 17.70
C ARG A 68 -2.14 11.45 18.15
N ASP A 69 -2.78 10.71 17.24
CA ASP A 69 -3.97 9.92 17.53
C ASP A 69 -3.64 8.46 17.97
N GLY A 70 -2.39 8.20 18.39
CA GLY A 70 -1.95 6.96 19.03
C GLY A 70 -1.61 5.82 18.08
N TYR A 71 -1.49 6.07 16.76
CA TYR A 71 -1.03 5.08 15.79
C TYR A 71 0.49 5.05 15.66
N GLY A 72 1.01 3.93 15.20
CA GLY A 72 2.42 3.73 14.86
C GLY A 72 2.68 3.80 13.37
N PRO A 73 2.64 5.00 12.72
CA PRO A 73 2.88 5.10 11.29
C PRO A 73 4.35 4.86 10.95
N PHE A 74 4.58 4.15 9.87
CA PHE A 74 5.88 3.93 9.25
C PHE A 74 5.75 3.83 7.74
N SER A 75 6.86 4.03 7.04
CA SER A 75 6.90 3.95 5.58
C SER A 75 8.06 3.08 5.14
N LEU A 76 7.86 2.30 4.09
CA LEU A 76 8.91 1.50 3.49
C LEU A 76 9.63 2.32 2.39
N ASP A 77 10.94 2.13 2.30
CA ASP A 77 11.69 2.59 1.14
C ASP A 77 11.42 1.63 -0.02
N LEU A 78 10.73 2.11 -1.03
CA LEU A 78 10.40 1.32 -2.21
C LEU A 78 11.45 1.45 -3.32
N GLY A 79 12.54 2.18 -3.03
CA GLY A 79 13.62 2.42 -3.98
C GLY A 79 13.23 3.47 -5.04
N GLY A 80 14.19 3.79 -5.91
CA GLY A 80 14.07 4.76 -7.00
C GLY A 80 15.21 5.77 -7.01
N LEU A 81 15.57 6.30 -8.18
CA LEU A 81 16.55 7.37 -8.29
C LEU A 81 16.02 8.61 -7.56
N GLY A 82 16.74 9.11 -6.56
CA GLY A 82 16.31 10.24 -5.74
C GLY A 82 15.03 10.00 -4.94
N GLN A 83 14.64 8.73 -4.71
CA GLN A 83 13.41 8.30 -4.00
C GLN A 83 12.08 8.71 -4.67
N SER A 84 12.11 9.44 -5.76
CA SER A 84 10.92 10.03 -6.39
C SER A 84 10.53 9.39 -7.72
N LEU A 85 11.50 8.88 -8.48
CA LEU A 85 11.28 8.27 -9.79
C LEU A 85 11.37 6.75 -9.69
N ASN A 86 10.32 6.13 -9.18
CA ASN A 86 10.23 4.69 -9.18
C ASN A 86 9.56 4.20 -10.46
N ASN A 87 10.39 3.83 -11.45
CA ASN A 87 9.95 3.31 -12.76
C ASN A 87 9.53 1.84 -12.73
N ARG A 88 9.61 1.19 -11.57
CA ARG A 88 9.21 -0.20 -11.41
C ARG A 88 7.72 -0.39 -11.61
N GLY A 89 7.34 -1.58 -12.04
CA GLY A 89 5.95 -2.00 -12.09
C GLY A 89 5.27 -1.97 -10.71
N ILE A 90 3.96 -1.85 -10.69
CA ILE A 90 3.16 -1.88 -9.46
C ILE A 90 3.26 -3.24 -8.79
N ASP A 91 3.31 -4.31 -9.59
CA ASP A 91 3.54 -5.68 -9.15
C ASP A 91 4.93 -5.87 -8.50
N ASP A 92 5.99 -5.32 -9.11
CA ASP A 92 7.35 -5.35 -8.55
C ASP A 92 7.43 -4.62 -7.20
N LEU A 93 6.72 -3.47 -7.11
CA LEU A 93 6.63 -2.70 -5.87
C LEU A 93 5.85 -3.44 -4.79
N ALA A 94 4.78 -4.13 -5.16
CA ALA A 94 4.01 -4.95 -4.23
C ALA A 94 4.82 -6.14 -3.71
N ASP A 95 5.66 -6.76 -4.55
CA ASP A 95 6.57 -7.82 -4.12
C ASP A 95 7.65 -7.29 -3.16
N LEU A 96 8.16 -6.08 -3.42
CA LEU A 96 9.07 -5.42 -2.49
C LEU A 96 8.39 -5.12 -1.14
N VAL A 97 7.12 -4.68 -1.15
CA VAL A 97 6.32 -4.50 0.08
C VAL A 97 6.20 -5.84 0.80
N ARG A 98 5.82 -6.91 0.11
CA ARG A 98 5.74 -8.27 0.67
C ARG A 98 7.03 -8.66 1.36
N THR A 99 8.15 -8.56 0.66
CA THR A 99 9.47 -8.92 1.19
C THR A 99 9.84 -8.12 2.45
N LYS A 100 9.55 -6.81 2.46
CA LYS A 100 9.86 -5.95 3.60
C LYS A 100 8.92 -6.18 4.78
N VAL A 101 7.65 -6.44 4.52
CA VAL A 101 6.67 -6.77 5.56
C VAL A 101 7.02 -8.12 6.20
N GLU A 102 7.36 -9.14 5.43
CA GLU A 102 7.76 -10.43 6.02
C GLU A 102 9.03 -10.31 6.86
N ARG A 103 10.03 -9.52 6.43
CA ARG A 103 11.20 -9.21 7.27
C ARG A 103 10.84 -8.47 8.55
N LEU A 104 9.86 -7.56 8.48
CA LEU A 104 9.36 -6.86 9.65
C LEU A 104 8.78 -7.82 10.67
N TYR A 105 7.89 -8.72 10.24
CA TYR A 105 7.30 -9.73 11.13
C TYR A 105 8.31 -10.77 11.63
N GLY A 106 9.28 -11.15 10.79
CA GLY A 106 10.37 -12.02 11.23
C GLY A 106 11.21 -11.44 12.38
N ARG A 107 11.34 -10.11 12.43
CA ARG A 107 12.05 -9.40 13.52
C ARG A 107 11.14 -9.01 14.68
N ASN A 108 9.83 -9.01 14.49
CA ASN A 108 8.84 -8.59 15.47
C ASN A 108 7.67 -9.59 15.48
N PRO A 109 7.86 -10.81 15.99
CA PRO A 109 6.86 -11.88 15.91
C PRO A 109 5.56 -11.56 16.66
N GLY A 110 5.61 -10.67 17.65
CA GLY A 110 4.43 -10.20 18.38
C GLY A 110 3.67 -9.02 17.75
N LEU A 111 4.12 -8.54 16.57
CA LEU A 111 3.47 -7.42 15.91
C LEU A 111 2.07 -7.82 15.43
N GLY A 112 1.07 -7.04 15.82
CA GLY A 112 -0.31 -7.18 15.37
C GLY A 112 -0.49 -6.89 13.87
N PRO A 113 -1.67 -7.16 13.30
CA PRO A 113 -1.92 -6.96 11.88
C PRO A 113 -1.80 -5.49 11.49
N LEU A 114 -1.22 -5.25 10.31
CA LEU A 114 -1.03 -3.90 9.76
C LEU A 114 -2.35 -3.29 9.31
N THR A 115 -2.46 -1.98 9.45
CA THR A 115 -3.32 -1.18 8.59
C THR A 115 -2.45 -0.50 7.54
N ILE A 116 -2.90 -0.49 6.28
CA ILE A 116 -2.19 0.17 5.19
C ILE A 116 -2.96 1.43 4.81
N VAL A 117 -2.32 2.58 4.85
CA VAL A 117 -2.85 3.84 4.30
C VAL A 117 -2.05 4.19 3.06
N ALA A 118 -2.72 4.28 1.94
CA ALA A 118 -2.05 4.37 0.65
C ALA A 118 -2.64 5.46 -0.23
N HIS A 119 -1.78 6.27 -0.86
CA HIS A 119 -2.20 7.36 -1.75
C HIS A 119 -1.95 7.00 -3.20
N SER A 120 -2.94 7.26 -4.07
CA SER A 120 -2.79 7.18 -5.53
C SER A 120 -2.25 5.81 -5.99
N LYS A 121 -1.16 5.76 -6.76
CA LYS A 121 -0.46 4.53 -7.17
C LYS A 121 -0.16 3.59 -5.99
N GLY A 122 0.17 4.16 -4.82
CA GLY A 122 0.43 3.37 -3.62
C GLY A 122 -0.74 2.48 -3.22
N GLY A 123 -1.98 2.88 -3.49
CA GLY A 123 -3.17 2.05 -3.25
C GLY A 123 -3.25 0.84 -4.19
N LEU A 124 -2.82 0.97 -5.44
CA LEU A 124 -2.72 -0.18 -6.36
C LEU A 124 -1.64 -1.17 -5.89
N VAL A 125 -0.52 -0.66 -5.37
CA VAL A 125 0.54 -1.49 -4.77
C VAL A 125 -0.01 -2.24 -3.55
N ALA A 126 -0.72 -1.54 -2.65
CA ALA A 126 -1.36 -2.14 -1.47
C ALA A 126 -2.37 -3.23 -1.87
N ALA A 127 -3.24 -2.91 -2.84
CA ALA A 127 -4.26 -3.83 -3.31
C ALA A 127 -3.66 -5.09 -3.94
N TYR A 128 -2.62 -4.95 -4.77
CA TYR A 128 -1.93 -6.09 -5.36
C TYR A 128 -1.22 -6.95 -4.29
N TYR A 129 -0.54 -6.31 -3.35
CA TYR A 129 0.09 -7.00 -2.22
C TYR A 129 -0.92 -7.83 -1.42
N VAL A 130 -2.04 -7.21 -1.01
CA VAL A 130 -3.07 -7.87 -0.20
C VAL A 130 -3.75 -8.99 -0.97
N LYS A 131 -4.22 -8.71 -2.19
CA LYS A 131 -5.09 -9.60 -2.96
C LYS A 131 -4.33 -10.70 -3.69
N LYS A 132 -3.15 -10.38 -4.26
CA LYS A 132 -2.42 -11.31 -5.16
C LYS A 132 -1.18 -11.94 -4.51
N LEU A 133 -0.59 -11.30 -3.50
CA LEU A 133 0.65 -11.78 -2.87
C LEU A 133 0.46 -12.28 -1.44
N GLY A 134 -0.78 -12.55 -1.02
CA GLY A 134 -1.08 -13.13 0.29
C GLY A 134 -0.93 -12.16 1.46
N GLY A 135 -0.82 -10.86 1.19
CA GLY A 135 -0.67 -9.81 2.21
C GLY A 135 -1.85 -9.71 3.17
N TRP A 136 -3.01 -10.28 2.81
CA TRP A 136 -4.17 -10.36 3.68
C TRP A 136 -3.90 -11.05 5.02
N ARG A 137 -2.91 -11.95 5.10
CA ARG A 137 -2.50 -12.61 6.34
C ARG A 137 -1.88 -11.65 7.36
N ARG A 138 -1.33 -10.54 6.90
CA ARG A 138 -0.64 -9.52 7.70
C ARG A 138 -1.40 -8.20 7.79
N THR A 139 -2.54 -8.09 7.09
CA THR A 139 -3.25 -6.82 6.93
C THR A 139 -4.65 -6.93 7.50
N ARG A 140 -5.01 -5.99 8.36
CA ARG A 140 -6.37 -5.82 8.90
C ARG A 140 -7.23 -4.99 7.96
N ALA A 141 -6.67 -3.89 7.49
CA ALA A 141 -7.39 -2.96 6.62
C ALA A 141 -6.46 -2.25 5.64
N VAL A 142 -7.04 -1.84 4.53
CA VAL A 142 -6.44 -0.92 3.55
C VAL A 142 -7.36 0.28 3.42
N VAL A 143 -6.83 1.47 3.63
CA VAL A 143 -7.54 2.73 3.37
C VAL A 143 -6.78 3.47 2.27
N THR A 144 -7.44 3.69 1.15
CA THR A 144 -6.86 4.34 -0.01
C THR A 144 -7.36 5.77 -0.16
N LEU A 145 -6.49 6.65 -0.63
CA LEU A 145 -6.74 8.06 -0.88
C LEU A 145 -6.52 8.34 -2.36
N GLY A 146 -7.58 8.53 -3.13
CA GLY A 146 -7.52 8.84 -4.56
C GLY A 146 -6.79 7.77 -5.38
N THR A 147 -7.05 6.50 -5.15
CA THR A 147 -6.43 5.40 -5.89
C THR A 147 -7.23 5.07 -7.14
N PRO A 148 -6.60 5.09 -8.33
CA PRO A 148 -7.30 4.82 -9.59
C PRO A 148 -7.43 3.31 -9.84
N PHE A 149 -8.37 2.63 -9.19
CA PHE A 149 -8.58 1.17 -9.33
C PHE A 149 -8.96 0.76 -10.74
N HIS A 150 -9.60 1.65 -11.50
CA HIS A 150 -9.98 1.44 -12.90
C HIS A 150 -9.07 2.19 -13.89
N GLY A 151 -7.93 2.69 -13.39
CA GLY A 151 -6.94 3.40 -14.19
C GLY A 151 -7.17 4.89 -14.29
N THR A 152 -6.25 5.58 -14.93
CA THR A 152 -6.33 7.03 -15.16
C THR A 152 -5.92 7.39 -16.58
N ALA A 153 -6.77 8.13 -17.28
CA ALA A 153 -6.43 8.65 -18.62
C ALA A 153 -5.22 9.60 -18.58
N ARG A 154 -4.88 10.16 -17.41
CA ARG A 154 -3.68 10.99 -17.24
C ARG A 154 -2.37 10.20 -17.27
N ALA A 155 -2.41 8.88 -17.17
CA ALA A 155 -1.26 8.03 -17.42
C ALA A 155 -0.68 8.25 -18.82
N TRP A 156 -1.52 8.49 -19.82
CA TRP A 156 -1.09 8.82 -21.19
C TRP A 156 -0.24 10.09 -21.27
N LEU A 157 -0.45 11.07 -20.38
CA LEU A 157 0.31 12.31 -20.34
C LEU A 157 1.75 12.14 -19.84
N GLY A 158 2.01 11.06 -19.13
CA GLY A 158 3.34 10.75 -18.60
C GLY A 158 4.28 10.05 -19.57
N LEU A 159 3.75 9.40 -20.60
CA LEU A 159 4.53 8.58 -21.54
C LEU A 159 5.66 9.32 -22.27
N PRO A 160 5.45 10.56 -22.79
CA PRO A 160 6.50 11.26 -23.53
C PRO A 160 7.64 11.81 -22.67
N ILE A 161 7.44 11.92 -21.35
CA ILE A 161 8.31 12.71 -20.46
C ILE A 161 9.20 11.84 -19.58
N ILE A 162 8.73 10.67 -19.19
CA ILE A 162 9.37 9.84 -18.14
C ILE A 162 9.96 8.55 -18.76
N GLY A 163 9.92 8.43 -20.07
CA GLY A 163 10.13 7.14 -20.70
C GLY A 163 8.97 6.19 -20.36
N VAL A 164 8.99 5.00 -20.88
CA VAL A 164 7.92 4.00 -20.66
C VAL A 164 8.08 3.40 -19.27
N ALA A 165 7.75 4.18 -18.22
CA ALA A 165 7.70 3.63 -16.87
C ALA A 165 6.60 2.58 -16.80
N ARG A 166 6.97 1.33 -16.52
CA ARG A 166 6.05 0.19 -16.46
C ARG A 166 4.80 0.47 -15.61
N SER A 167 4.95 1.19 -14.49
CA SER A 167 3.82 1.56 -13.63
C SER A 167 2.84 2.52 -14.30
N ILE A 168 3.27 3.35 -15.27
CA ILE A 168 2.39 4.25 -16.03
C ILE A 168 1.51 3.41 -16.95
N LEU A 169 2.12 2.49 -17.71
CA LEU A 169 1.38 1.57 -18.58
C LEU A 169 0.37 0.74 -17.81
N GLN A 170 0.72 0.31 -16.60
CA GLN A 170 -0.16 -0.44 -15.72
C GLN A 170 -1.35 0.37 -15.20
N MET A 171 -1.25 1.70 -15.15
CA MET A 171 -2.35 2.59 -14.73
C MET A 171 -3.24 3.06 -15.88
N ILE A 172 -2.97 2.69 -17.12
CA ILE A 172 -3.85 2.97 -18.25
C ILE A 172 -5.16 2.22 -18.07
N PRO A 173 -6.33 2.89 -18.25
CA PRO A 173 -7.63 2.21 -18.21
C PRO A 173 -7.67 1.01 -19.16
N GLY A 174 -8.17 -0.12 -18.68
CA GLY A 174 -8.24 -1.37 -19.46
C GLY A 174 -6.89 -2.11 -19.59
N SER A 175 -5.83 -1.68 -18.90
CA SER A 175 -4.55 -2.40 -18.95
C SER A 175 -4.70 -3.83 -18.41
N PRO A 176 -3.92 -4.80 -18.95
CA PRO A 176 -3.93 -6.18 -18.45
C PRO A 176 -3.59 -6.29 -16.96
N PHE A 177 -2.82 -5.34 -16.44
CA PHE A 177 -2.50 -5.27 -15.00
C PHE A 177 -3.76 -4.99 -14.18
N LEU A 178 -4.54 -3.95 -14.54
CA LEU A 178 -5.78 -3.61 -13.84
C LEU A 178 -6.82 -4.73 -13.96
N GLY A 179 -6.90 -5.39 -15.12
CA GLY A 179 -7.74 -6.57 -15.30
C GLY A 179 -7.40 -7.64 -14.25
N ARG A 180 -6.14 -8.06 -14.18
CA ARG A 180 -5.68 -9.04 -13.18
C ARG A 180 -5.85 -8.58 -11.74
N LEU A 181 -5.63 -7.29 -11.44
CA LEU A 181 -5.80 -6.74 -10.10
C LEU A 181 -7.27 -6.84 -9.65
N ASN A 182 -8.20 -6.47 -10.52
CA ASN A 182 -9.63 -6.42 -10.21
C ASN A 182 -10.31 -7.79 -10.27
N GLU A 183 -9.70 -8.77 -10.95
CA GLU A 183 -10.20 -10.14 -11.05
C GLU A 183 -10.27 -10.84 -9.69
N GLY A 184 -11.40 -11.50 -9.41
CA GLY A 184 -11.69 -12.25 -8.19
C GLY A 184 -12.05 -11.37 -7.00
N ALA A 185 -12.55 -11.97 -5.94
CA ALA A 185 -13.03 -11.29 -4.76
C ALA A 185 -11.89 -10.68 -3.93
N TRP A 186 -12.19 -9.59 -3.23
CA TRP A 186 -11.33 -9.05 -2.18
C TRP A 186 -11.38 -9.96 -0.94
N PRO A 187 -10.26 -10.19 -0.21
CA PRO A 187 -10.26 -11.02 0.98
C PRO A 187 -11.24 -10.50 2.05
N ALA A 188 -12.21 -11.33 2.45
CA ALA A 188 -13.26 -10.95 3.39
C ALA A 188 -12.75 -10.55 4.79
N THR A 189 -11.53 -11.00 5.14
CA THR A 189 -10.88 -10.67 6.42
C THR A 189 -10.21 -9.30 6.45
N VAL A 190 -10.14 -8.61 5.30
CA VAL A 190 -9.48 -7.31 5.18
C VAL A 190 -10.48 -6.24 4.77
N ARG A 191 -10.69 -5.24 5.62
CA ARG A 191 -11.49 -4.07 5.23
C ARG A 191 -10.75 -3.28 4.15
N LEU A 192 -11.45 -2.88 3.10
CA LEU A 192 -10.95 -1.94 2.10
C LEU A 192 -11.86 -0.72 2.04
N ALA A 193 -11.32 0.44 2.35
CA ALA A 193 -12.01 1.71 2.21
C ALA A 193 -11.33 2.58 1.15
N SER A 194 -12.10 3.04 0.17
CA SER A 194 -11.64 4.01 -0.81
C SER A 194 -12.19 5.40 -0.50
N LEU A 195 -11.30 6.31 -0.08
CA LEU A 195 -11.61 7.72 0.04
C LEU A 195 -11.34 8.38 -1.32
N TRP A 196 -12.39 8.83 -1.98
CA TRP A 196 -12.34 9.38 -3.33
C TRP A 196 -13.00 10.76 -3.42
N SER A 197 -12.63 11.55 -4.41
CA SER A 197 -13.17 12.90 -4.59
C SER A 197 -13.58 13.15 -6.04
N ARG A 198 -14.73 13.83 -6.22
CA ARG A 198 -15.21 14.27 -7.56
C ARG A 198 -14.27 15.28 -8.20
N THR A 199 -13.58 16.04 -7.39
CA THR A 199 -12.67 17.11 -7.84
C THR A 199 -11.22 16.63 -8.01
N ASP A 200 -10.94 15.34 -7.73
CA ASP A 200 -9.65 14.74 -7.98
C ASP A 200 -9.41 14.57 -9.49
N PRO A 201 -8.45 15.29 -10.08
CA PRO A 201 -8.22 15.20 -11.53
C PRO A 201 -7.42 13.96 -11.95
N TRP A 202 -6.79 13.24 -11.02
CA TRP A 202 -5.93 12.08 -11.31
C TRP A 202 -6.64 10.75 -11.13
N ALA A 203 -7.50 10.65 -10.14
CA ALA A 203 -8.31 9.48 -9.88
C ALA A 203 -9.79 9.87 -9.92
N ARG A 204 -10.25 10.31 -11.11
CA ARG A 204 -11.62 10.77 -11.32
C ARG A 204 -12.64 9.69 -11.05
N HIS A 205 -13.81 10.09 -10.56
CA HIS A 205 -14.98 9.23 -10.55
C HIS A 205 -15.27 8.69 -11.98
N PRO A 206 -15.58 7.40 -12.18
CA PRO A 206 -15.67 6.34 -11.15
C PRO A 206 -14.35 5.60 -10.86
N SER A 207 -13.22 6.02 -11.41
CA SER A 207 -11.96 5.27 -11.35
C SER A 207 -11.48 4.92 -9.94
N ALA A 208 -11.74 5.78 -8.95
CA ALA A 208 -11.37 5.53 -7.56
C ALA A 208 -12.48 4.85 -6.74
N VAL A 209 -13.62 4.54 -7.34
CA VAL A 209 -14.75 3.91 -6.65
C VAL A 209 -14.63 2.38 -6.77
N LEU A 210 -14.80 1.70 -5.64
CA LEU A 210 -14.81 0.24 -5.58
C LEU A 210 -16.18 -0.30 -6.03
N ASP A 211 -16.17 -1.44 -6.68
CA ASP A 211 -17.38 -2.26 -6.82
C ASP A 211 -17.62 -3.00 -5.50
N VAL A 212 -18.54 -2.48 -4.70
CA VAL A 212 -18.77 -3.00 -3.35
C VAL A 212 -19.77 -4.17 -3.32
N GLN A 213 -20.64 -4.30 -4.32
CA GLN A 213 -21.61 -5.43 -4.49
C GLN A 213 -22.28 -5.89 -3.18
N GLY A 214 -22.55 -4.96 -2.25
CA GLY A 214 -23.12 -5.27 -0.96
C GLY A 214 -22.18 -5.93 0.06
N LEU A 215 -20.87 -5.99 -0.22
CA LEU A 215 -19.88 -6.55 0.68
C LEU A 215 -19.53 -5.56 1.82
N PRO A 216 -19.84 -5.86 3.09
CA PRO A 216 -19.75 -4.90 4.19
C PRO A 216 -18.30 -4.47 4.53
N HIS A 217 -17.32 -5.25 4.09
CA HIS A 217 -15.89 -4.95 4.29
C HIS A 217 -15.30 -4.09 3.16
N LEU A 218 -16.08 -3.75 2.12
CA LEU A 218 -15.72 -2.80 1.06
C LEU A 218 -16.50 -1.52 1.23
N VAL A 219 -15.83 -0.38 1.29
CA VAL A 219 -16.46 0.92 1.57
C VAL A 219 -15.95 1.99 0.61
N ASN A 220 -16.87 2.78 0.07
CA ASN A 220 -16.56 3.98 -0.66
C ASN A 220 -16.94 5.20 0.18
N VAL A 221 -15.98 6.10 0.41
CA VAL A 221 -16.19 7.33 1.17
C VAL A 221 -15.91 8.53 0.24
N GLU A 222 -16.96 9.27 -0.10
CA GLU A 222 -16.78 10.51 -0.84
C GLU A 222 -16.22 11.59 0.08
N VAL A 223 -15.12 12.20 -0.32
CA VAL A 223 -14.50 13.34 0.37
C VAL A 223 -14.33 14.50 -0.61
N HIS A 224 -14.03 15.68 -0.10
CA HIS A 224 -13.83 16.85 -0.93
C HIS A 224 -12.39 17.31 -0.93
N GLY A 225 -11.86 17.67 -2.10
CA GLY A 225 -10.51 18.15 -2.30
C GLY A 225 -9.87 17.61 -3.58
N ASP A 226 -8.77 18.22 -3.99
CA ASP A 226 -7.96 17.69 -5.09
C ASP A 226 -7.09 16.51 -4.65
N HIS A 227 -6.33 15.96 -5.59
CA HIS A 227 -5.50 14.77 -5.35
C HIS A 227 -4.50 14.92 -4.18
N PHE A 228 -3.98 16.13 -3.95
CA PHE A 228 -3.04 16.41 -2.88
C PHE A 228 -3.74 16.84 -1.59
N ASP A 229 -4.94 17.45 -1.69
CA ASP A 229 -5.78 17.73 -0.54
C ASP A 229 -6.14 16.45 0.22
N LEU A 230 -6.22 15.31 -0.48
CA LEU A 230 -6.45 14.01 0.16
C LEU A 230 -5.39 13.65 1.20
N LEU A 231 -4.17 14.19 1.09
CA LEU A 231 -3.09 13.99 2.05
C LEU A 231 -3.08 15.04 3.18
N THR A 232 -3.57 16.25 2.89
CA THR A 232 -3.34 17.42 3.77
C THR A 232 -4.58 17.91 4.48
N SER A 233 -5.78 17.68 3.93
CA SER A 233 -7.05 18.15 4.48
C SER A 233 -7.37 17.51 5.84
N LYS A 234 -7.74 18.34 6.82
CA LYS A 234 -8.23 17.86 8.13
C LYS A 234 -9.56 17.11 8.01
N ARG A 235 -10.41 17.47 7.03
CA ARG A 235 -11.68 16.79 6.78
C ARG A 235 -11.45 15.38 6.26
N VAL A 236 -10.56 15.22 5.27
CA VAL A 236 -10.16 13.90 4.74
C VAL A 236 -9.53 13.06 5.84
N TYR A 237 -8.66 13.65 6.65
CA TYR A 237 -8.06 12.94 7.78
C TYR A 237 -9.09 12.43 8.79
N ARG A 238 -10.16 13.18 9.07
CA ARG A 238 -11.25 12.71 9.95
C ARG A 238 -11.98 11.50 9.35
N ALA A 239 -12.24 11.52 8.03
CA ALA A 239 -12.83 10.37 7.34
C ALA A 239 -11.89 9.15 7.38
N LEU A 240 -10.59 9.35 7.10
CA LEU A 240 -9.58 8.31 7.27
C LEU A 240 -9.58 7.72 8.67
N LEU A 241 -9.58 8.56 9.71
CA LEU A 241 -9.55 8.11 11.10
C LEU A 241 -10.79 7.29 11.48
N ALA A 242 -11.97 7.65 10.93
CA ALA A 242 -13.20 6.87 11.12
C ALA A 242 -13.07 5.46 10.54
N GLU A 243 -12.48 5.32 9.33
CA GLU A 243 -12.26 4.02 8.71
C GLU A 243 -11.22 3.15 9.44
N LEU A 244 -10.19 3.79 10.02
CA LEU A 244 -9.21 3.08 10.86
C LEU A 244 -9.88 2.51 12.11
N ARG A 245 -10.72 3.28 12.79
CA ARG A 245 -11.47 2.86 13.98
C ARG A 245 -12.47 1.76 13.64
N ALA A 246 -13.24 1.91 12.58
CA ALA A 246 -14.17 0.87 12.12
C ALA A 246 -13.46 -0.47 11.83
N ALA A 247 -12.25 -0.40 11.27
CA ALA A 247 -11.44 -1.60 11.04
C ALA A 247 -10.94 -2.26 12.35
N GLU A 248 -10.75 -1.50 13.40
CA GLU A 248 -10.35 -2.03 14.71
C GLU A 248 -11.52 -2.67 15.45
N GLU A 249 -12.71 -2.06 15.38
CA GLU A 249 -13.94 -2.55 16.01
C GLU A 249 -14.47 -3.83 15.33
N GLY A 250 -14.38 -3.91 14.00
CA GLY A 250 -14.86 -5.05 13.20
C GLY A 250 -13.95 -6.27 13.20
N THR A 251 -12.75 -6.20 13.79
CA THR A 251 -11.83 -7.33 13.87
C THR A 251 -11.93 -7.98 15.24
N PRO A 252 -12.38 -9.24 15.36
CA PRO A 252 -12.29 -9.97 16.62
C PRO A 252 -10.83 -9.91 17.11
N ARG A 253 -10.62 -9.48 18.34
CA ARG A 253 -9.30 -9.53 18.98
C ARG A 253 -8.91 -11.00 19.15
N ALA A 254 -8.26 -11.57 18.14
CA ALA A 254 -7.59 -12.84 18.27
C ALA A 254 -6.36 -12.66 19.17
N HIS A 255 -6.60 -12.65 20.47
CA HIS A 255 -5.60 -13.02 21.46
C HIS A 255 -5.40 -14.54 21.38
N GLY A 256 -4.79 -15.00 20.29
CA GLY A 256 -4.35 -16.37 20.15
C GLY A 256 -2.88 -16.33 19.76
N LYS A 257 -2.02 -16.87 20.65
CA LYS A 257 -0.67 -17.25 20.27
C LYS A 257 -0.75 -17.99 18.93
N LEU A 258 -0.07 -17.47 17.90
CA LEU A 258 0.18 -18.26 16.69
C LEU A 258 0.94 -19.51 17.13
N THR A 259 0.22 -20.61 17.27
CA THR A 259 0.85 -21.93 17.37
C THR A 259 1.64 -22.15 16.10
N SER A 260 2.91 -22.40 16.27
CA SER A 260 3.86 -22.78 15.21
C SER A 260 3.22 -23.82 14.29
N LEU A 261 3.23 -23.58 13.00
CA LEU A 261 2.91 -24.59 12.00
C LEU A 261 3.78 -25.82 12.26
N PRO A 262 3.24 -27.05 12.21
CA PRO A 262 4.05 -28.25 12.34
C PRO A 262 5.07 -28.28 11.20
N GLY A 263 6.35 -28.33 11.57
CA GLY A 263 7.47 -28.45 10.65
C GLY A 263 7.29 -29.69 9.79
N GLY A 264 7.34 -29.53 8.46
CA GLY A 264 7.42 -30.62 7.52
C GLY A 264 8.63 -31.50 7.85
N ARG A 265 8.39 -32.70 8.30
CA ARG A 265 9.42 -33.70 8.51
C ARG A 265 10.02 -34.05 7.15
N GLY A 266 11.31 -33.82 7.05
CA GLY A 266 12.13 -34.24 5.92
C GLY A 266 12.07 -35.75 5.77
N GLY A 267 12.18 -36.14 4.50
CA GLY A 267 12.05 -37.52 4.05
C GLY A 267 12.98 -38.51 4.74
N ASP A 268 12.38 -39.59 5.05
CA ASP A 268 12.97 -40.81 5.56
C ASP A 268 13.94 -41.40 4.50
N ARG A 269 15.21 -41.51 4.85
CA ARG A 269 16.20 -42.29 4.09
C ARG A 269 15.95 -43.76 4.40
N ALA A 270 15.38 -44.46 3.46
CA ALA A 270 15.23 -45.90 3.46
C ALA A 270 16.61 -46.61 3.71
N GLY A 271 16.62 -47.39 4.75
CA GLY A 271 17.76 -48.22 5.14
C GLY A 271 18.09 -49.29 4.11
N ARG A 272 19.36 -49.40 3.77
CA ARG A 272 19.99 -50.49 3.08
C ARG A 272 19.95 -51.71 3.99
N LYS A 273 19.14 -52.73 3.67
CA LYS A 273 19.26 -54.08 4.21
C LYS A 273 20.45 -54.78 3.55
N LYS A 274 21.47 -55.09 4.33
CA LYS A 274 22.49 -56.09 3.99
C LYS A 274 21.84 -57.47 4.06
N LEU A 275 21.91 -58.21 2.97
CA LEU A 275 21.73 -59.63 2.95
C LEU A 275 23.08 -60.28 3.40
N THR A 276 23.04 -60.97 4.51
CA THR A 276 24.08 -61.91 4.91
C THR A 276 23.56 -63.30 4.59
N GLU A 277 24.30 -64.01 3.73
CA GLU A 277 24.18 -65.44 3.51
C GLU A 277 24.63 -66.20 4.79
N SER A 278 23.90 -67.23 5.11
CA SER A 278 24.41 -68.46 5.77
C SER A 278 23.43 -69.52 5.33
N GLY A 279 23.78 -70.62 4.68
CA GLY A 279 24.87 -71.58 4.87
C GLY A 279 24.32 -72.74 5.60
N ALA A 280 24.33 -73.83 4.89
CA ALA A 280 24.40 -75.23 5.37
C ALA A 280 23.09 -75.96 5.74
N ALA A 281 22.87 -76.95 5.07
CA ALA A 281 22.67 -78.40 5.15
C ALA A 281 21.52 -78.88 4.27
#